data_a99ecb5d489cada667e56ecfb6cc6064
#
_entry.id   a99ecb5d489cada667e56ecfb6cc6064
#
_cell.length_a   1.000
_cell.length_b   1.000
_cell.length_c   1.000
_cell.angle_alpha   90.00
_cell.angle_beta   90.00
_cell.angle_gamma   90.00
#
_symmetry.space_group_name_H-M   'P 1'
#
loop_
_entity.id
_entity.type
_entity.pdbx_description
1 polymer ?
#
loop_
_entity_poly.entity_id
_entity_poly.type
_entity_poly.pdbx_seq_one_letter_code
_entity_poly.pdbx_strand_id
1 'polypeptide(L)'
;MCRRFLVAWRVVVVVLACACLTACSLSRLVSVPATPVGTSTVQEGAPYPADMEHLDQILTVGRGPNGRKGQELPEGAQVVSVAPALNFAADFPGGWGYVIAFTATEEAIRDYVTRNTGFNGKYIDNSPAANPESNRFEDVDLSAIQNPWSAGFWDVVLLLERPLGRGWLIIRGAPR
;
A
#
# COMPACT_ATOMS: atom_id res chain seq x y z
N MET A 1 16.59 -61.66 -4.55
CA MET A 1 16.98 -60.38 -5.19
C MET A 1 15.86 -59.34 -5.34
N CYS A 2 14.66 -59.51 -4.77
CA CYS A 2 13.49 -58.63 -5.03
C CYS A 2 13.24 -57.51 -3.98
N ARG A 3 13.97 -57.44 -2.87
CA ARG A 3 13.71 -56.49 -1.79
C ARG A 3 14.41 -55.12 -1.93
N ARG A 4 15.44 -55.01 -2.77
CA ARG A 4 16.18 -53.75 -2.98
C ARG A 4 15.54 -52.78 -3.97
N PHE A 5 14.68 -53.28 -4.88
CA PHE A 5 13.99 -52.42 -5.84
C PHE A 5 12.82 -51.62 -5.25
N LEU A 6 12.14 -52.13 -4.23
CA LEU A 6 10.98 -51.49 -3.61
C LEU A 6 11.36 -50.28 -2.75
N VAL A 7 12.57 -50.27 -2.18
CA VAL A 7 13.04 -49.15 -1.36
C VAL A 7 13.46 -47.95 -2.24
N ALA A 8 14.10 -48.21 -3.37
CA ALA A 8 14.51 -47.17 -4.30
C ALA A 8 13.31 -46.41 -4.91
N TRP A 9 12.21 -47.13 -5.22
CA TRP A 9 11.00 -46.48 -5.75
C TRP A 9 10.27 -45.59 -4.75
N ARG A 10 10.24 -45.99 -3.48
CA ARG A 10 9.61 -45.15 -2.41
C ARG A 10 10.35 -43.87 -2.16
N VAL A 11 11.67 -43.87 -2.27
CA VAL A 11 12.48 -42.65 -2.10
C VAL A 11 12.29 -41.67 -3.28
N VAL A 12 12.19 -42.19 -4.51
CA VAL A 12 11.96 -41.35 -5.70
C VAL A 12 10.56 -40.68 -5.67
N VAL A 13 9.53 -41.40 -5.23
CA VAL A 13 8.16 -40.85 -5.12
C VAL A 13 8.08 -39.77 -4.03
N VAL A 14 8.77 -39.93 -2.90
CA VAL A 14 8.78 -38.92 -1.82
C VAL A 14 9.54 -37.69 -2.25
N VAL A 15 10.62 -37.81 -3.00
CA VAL A 15 11.40 -36.64 -3.50
C VAL A 15 10.61 -35.87 -4.56
N LEU A 16 9.86 -36.57 -5.45
CA LEU A 16 9.01 -35.88 -6.41
C LEU A 16 7.80 -35.17 -5.75
N ALA A 17 7.24 -35.73 -4.68
CA ALA A 17 6.12 -35.12 -3.96
C ALA A 17 6.55 -33.85 -3.21
N CYS A 18 7.77 -33.79 -2.68
CA CYS A 18 8.30 -32.59 -2.03
C CYS A 18 8.62 -31.45 -3.01
N ALA A 19 8.99 -31.77 -4.24
CA ALA A 19 9.29 -30.75 -5.27
C ALA A 19 8.03 -30.02 -5.77
N CYS A 20 6.84 -30.63 -5.66
CA CYS A 20 5.57 -29.98 -6.06
C CYS A 20 4.99 -29.05 -5.00
N LEU A 21 5.42 -29.11 -3.75
CA LEU A 21 4.89 -28.29 -2.66
C LEU A 21 5.59 -26.92 -2.51
N THR A 22 6.75 -26.76 -3.15
CA THR A 22 7.50 -25.48 -3.11
C THR A 22 7.12 -24.53 -4.25
N ALA A 23 6.36 -24.99 -5.25
CA ALA A 23 5.98 -24.17 -6.41
C ALA A 23 4.68 -23.33 -6.21
N CYS A 24 3.92 -23.56 -5.12
CA CYS A 24 2.65 -22.86 -4.90
C CYS A 24 2.71 -21.60 -4.04
N SER A 25 3.86 -21.23 -3.50
CA SER A 25 3.96 -20.07 -2.61
C SER A 25 4.47 -18.78 -3.26
N LEU A 26 4.77 -18.79 -4.55
CA LEU A 26 5.33 -17.61 -5.26
C LEU A 26 4.30 -16.85 -6.11
N SER A 27 3.06 -17.31 -6.18
CA SER A 27 2.04 -16.67 -7.05
C SER A 27 1.14 -15.65 -6.31
N ARG A 28 1.44 -15.31 -5.06
CA ARG A 28 0.76 -14.21 -4.34
C ARG A 28 1.47 -12.86 -4.47
N LEU A 29 2.39 -12.75 -5.43
CA LEU A 29 3.01 -11.48 -5.74
C LEU A 29 2.05 -10.65 -6.61
N VAL A 30 1.47 -9.64 -5.95
CA VAL A 30 1.06 -8.39 -6.58
C VAL A 30 -0.18 -8.48 -7.47
N SER A 31 -1.34 -8.72 -6.86
CA SER A 31 -2.50 -7.96 -7.32
C SER A 31 -2.45 -6.61 -6.58
N VAL A 32 -1.78 -5.64 -7.16
CA VAL A 32 -2.01 -4.25 -6.79
C VAL A 32 -3.48 -4.00 -7.09
N PRO A 33 -4.30 -3.52 -6.11
CA PRO A 33 -5.67 -3.14 -6.40
C PRO A 33 -5.63 -2.20 -7.60
N ALA A 34 -6.49 -2.45 -8.58
CA ALA A 34 -6.55 -1.61 -9.77
C ALA A 34 -6.79 -0.17 -9.30
N THR A 35 -5.78 0.67 -9.46
CA THR A 35 -5.92 2.10 -9.32
C THR A 35 -7.02 2.54 -10.30
N PRO A 36 -7.91 3.45 -9.95
CA PRO A 36 -8.99 3.87 -10.83
C PRO A 36 -8.46 4.19 -12.22
N VAL A 37 -9.17 3.73 -13.24
CA VAL A 37 -8.79 3.86 -14.65
C VAL A 37 -8.96 5.31 -15.08
N GLY A 38 -8.05 6.16 -14.65
CA GLY A 38 -7.86 7.49 -15.19
C GLY A 38 -6.65 7.46 -16.11
N THR A 39 -6.83 7.73 -17.39
CA THR A 39 -5.73 7.79 -18.36
C THR A 39 -4.88 9.07 -18.24
N SER A 40 -5.33 10.03 -17.45
CA SER A 40 -4.63 11.31 -17.24
C SER A 40 -3.94 11.33 -15.88
N THR A 41 -2.64 11.58 -15.87
CA THR A 41 -1.86 11.85 -14.66
C THR A 41 -1.98 13.31 -14.19
N VAL A 42 -2.56 14.17 -15.02
CA VAL A 42 -2.72 15.61 -14.76
C VAL A 42 -4.11 15.88 -14.21
N GLN A 43 -4.18 16.55 -13.07
CA GLN A 43 -5.40 17.02 -12.43
C GLN A 43 -5.43 18.54 -12.40
N GLU A 44 -6.61 19.15 -12.59
CA GLU A 44 -6.77 20.58 -12.45
C GLU A 44 -6.44 21.03 -11.02
N GLY A 45 -5.59 22.03 -10.89
CA GLY A 45 -5.15 22.57 -9.58
C GLY A 45 -4.07 21.75 -8.88
N ALA A 46 -3.74 20.56 -9.36
CA ALA A 46 -2.64 19.78 -8.79
C ALA A 46 -1.28 20.44 -9.12
N PRO A 47 -0.35 20.50 -8.16
CA PRO A 47 0.95 21.12 -8.38
C PRO A 47 1.86 20.31 -9.32
N TYR A 48 1.66 19.00 -9.44
CA TYR A 48 2.47 18.08 -10.24
C TYR A 48 1.61 17.01 -10.92
N PRO A 49 2.04 16.44 -12.06
CA PRO A 49 1.46 15.20 -12.58
C PRO A 49 1.57 14.05 -11.58
N ALA A 50 0.58 13.16 -11.56
CA ALA A 50 0.54 11.99 -10.67
C ALA A 50 1.26 10.80 -11.32
N ASP A 51 2.57 10.83 -11.34
CA ASP A 51 3.42 9.79 -11.91
C ASP A 51 4.71 9.59 -11.10
N MET A 52 5.49 8.59 -11.46
CA MET A 52 6.73 8.23 -10.77
C MET A 52 7.86 9.25 -10.97
N GLU A 53 7.84 10.01 -12.07
CA GLU A 53 8.86 11.02 -12.35
C GLU A 53 8.76 12.19 -11.36
N HIS A 54 7.55 12.50 -10.92
CA HIS A 54 7.28 13.61 -10.00
C HIS A 54 7.14 13.16 -8.53
N LEU A 55 7.46 11.91 -8.20
CA LEU A 55 7.27 11.37 -6.86
C LEU A 55 7.92 12.24 -5.77
N ASP A 56 9.16 12.66 -5.97
CA ASP A 56 9.89 13.47 -4.98
C ASP A 56 9.21 14.82 -4.75
N GLN A 57 8.71 15.45 -5.82
CA GLN A 57 7.96 16.70 -5.71
C GLN A 57 6.60 16.48 -5.04
N ILE A 58 5.89 15.41 -5.38
CA ILE A 58 4.61 15.04 -4.78
C ILE A 58 4.77 14.85 -3.26
N LEU A 59 5.83 14.20 -2.81
CA LEU A 59 6.11 14.02 -1.39
C LEU A 59 6.40 15.34 -0.65
N THR A 60 6.70 16.44 -1.37
CA THR A 60 6.86 17.76 -0.74
C THR A 60 5.54 18.48 -0.46
N VAL A 61 4.42 18.04 -1.07
CA VAL A 61 3.11 18.64 -0.86
C VAL A 61 2.36 17.93 0.27
N GLY A 62 1.34 18.58 0.81
CA GLY A 62 0.60 18.07 1.96
C GLY A 62 1.27 18.39 3.30
N ARG A 63 0.50 18.22 4.36
CA ARG A 63 0.96 18.41 5.74
C ARG A 63 0.81 17.10 6.50
N GLY A 64 1.92 16.59 7.01
CA GLY A 64 1.94 15.43 7.87
C GLY A 64 1.41 15.71 9.28
N PRO A 65 1.37 14.67 10.13
CA PRO A 65 0.80 14.72 11.48
C PRO A 65 1.46 15.72 12.41
N ASN A 66 2.70 16.08 12.15
CA ASN A 66 3.46 17.07 12.92
C ASN A 66 3.30 18.51 12.38
N GLY A 67 2.40 18.74 11.39
CA GLY A 67 2.18 20.03 10.74
C GLY A 67 3.31 20.45 9.79
N ARG A 68 4.33 19.65 9.61
CA ARG A 68 5.43 19.93 8.68
C ARG A 68 4.97 19.70 7.25
N LYS A 69 5.45 20.51 6.33
CA LYS A 69 5.31 20.22 4.89
C LYS A 69 6.20 19.05 4.51
N GLY A 70 5.69 18.25 3.60
CA GLY A 70 6.38 17.09 3.08
C GLY A 70 6.04 15.81 3.83
N GLN A 71 6.11 14.73 3.11
CA GLN A 71 5.87 13.37 3.58
C GLN A 71 7.11 12.53 3.33
N GLU A 72 7.30 11.56 4.19
CA GLU A 72 8.27 10.50 3.97
C GLU A 72 7.51 9.20 3.74
N LEU A 73 8.17 8.23 3.16
CA LEU A 73 7.73 6.84 3.13
C LEU A 73 8.49 6.04 4.19
N PRO A 74 8.02 4.84 4.56
CA PRO A 74 8.79 3.93 5.40
C PRO A 74 10.20 3.71 4.83
N GLU A 75 11.19 3.54 5.69
CA GLU A 75 12.58 3.33 5.27
C GLU A 75 12.69 2.10 4.34
N GLY A 76 13.40 2.26 3.23
CA GLY A 76 13.52 1.22 2.21
C GLY A 76 12.24 0.87 1.46
N ALA A 77 11.19 1.69 1.58
CA ALA A 77 9.95 1.47 0.84
C ALA A 77 10.21 1.51 -0.67
N GLN A 78 9.56 0.61 -1.38
CA GLN A 78 9.54 0.59 -2.84
C GLN A 78 8.17 1.07 -3.32
N VAL A 79 8.13 2.16 -4.05
CA VAL A 79 6.90 2.67 -4.65
C VAL A 79 6.51 1.79 -5.83
N VAL A 80 5.27 1.33 -5.79
CA VAL A 80 4.68 0.46 -6.82
C VAL A 80 3.96 1.29 -7.87
N SER A 81 3.23 2.33 -7.44
CA SER A 81 2.51 3.23 -8.34
C SER A 81 2.25 4.58 -7.71
N VAL A 82 2.11 5.59 -8.56
CA VAL A 82 1.58 6.91 -8.24
C VAL A 82 0.39 7.15 -9.15
N ALA A 83 -0.75 7.52 -8.60
CA ALA A 83 -1.99 7.76 -9.34
C ALA A 83 -2.70 9.00 -8.84
N PRO A 84 -3.52 9.66 -9.69
CA PRO A 84 -4.36 10.78 -9.28
C PRO A 84 -5.52 10.29 -8.40
N ALA A 85 -5.93 11.12 -7.42
CA ALA A 85 -7.12 10.91 -6.60
C ALA A 85 -8.35 11.52 -7.30
N LEU A 86 -8.85 10.85 -8.34
CA LEU A 86 -9.89 11.39 -9.22
C LEU A 86 -11.27 11.45 -8.57
N ASN A 87 -11.61 10.50 -7.71
CA ASN A 87 -12.89 10.49 -7.01
C ASN A 87 -12.93 11.62 -5.98
N PHE A 88 -11.83 11.84 -5.25
CA PHE A 88 -11.73 12.99 -4.38
C PHE A 88 -11.89 14.31 -5.15
N ALA A 89 -11.23 14.45 -6.29
CA ALA A 89 -11.35 15.67 -7.12
C ALA A 89 -12.77 15.86 -7.68
N ALA A 90 -13.50 14.78 -7.93
CA ALA A 90 -14.91 14.85 -8.37
C ALA A 90 -15.85 15.30 -7.24
N ASP A 91 -15.60 14.85 -6.02
CA ASP A 91 -16.44 15.18 -4.85
C ASP A 91 -16.14 16.59 -4.30
N PHE A 92 -14.94 17.09 -4.51
CA PHE A 92 -14.49 18.40 -4.03
C PHE A 92 -14.05 19.28 -5.20
N PRO A 93 -14.90 20.17 -5.71
CA PRO A 93 -14.57 21.06 -6.82
C PRO A 93 -13.27 21.84 -6.61
N GLY A 94 -12.31 21.68 -7.53
CA GLY A 94 -10.96 22.21 -7.41
C GLY A 94 -10.04 21.43 -6.48
N GLY A 95 -10.51 20.32 -5.90
CA GLY A 95 -9.69 19.38 -5.17
C GLY A 95 -8.77 18.60 -6.10
N TRP A 96 -7.65 18.18 -5.56
CA TRP A 96 -6.67 17.31 -6.21
C TRP A 96 -6.05 16.37 -5.19
N GLY A 97 -5.46 15.29 -5.64
CA GLY A 97 -4.75 14.40 -4.75
C GLY A 97 -3.95 13.33 -5.46
N TYR A 98 -3.16 12.65 -4.67
CA TYR A 98 -2.27 11.57 -5.11
C TYR A 98 -2.48 10.33 -4.25
N VAL A 99 -2.47 9.19 -4.89
CA VAL A 99 -2.46 7.86 -4.25
C VAL A 99 -1.13 7.21 -4.58
N ILE A 100 -0.28 7.03 -3.58
CA ILE A 100 1.05 6.42 -3.71
C ILE A 100 0.99 5.04 -3.06
N ALA A 101 1.02 3.98 -3.88
CA ALA A 101 1.11 2.62 -3.40
C ALA A 101 2.56 2.22 -3.20
N PHE A 102 2.87 1.57 -2.08
CA PHE A 102 4.22 1.14 -1.75
C PHE A 102 4.24 -0.22 -1.05
N THR A 103 5.42 -0.87 -1.09
CA THR A 103 5.76 -2.01 -0.25
C THR A 103 6.93 -1.64 0.65
N ALA A 104 6.96 -2.20 1.87
CA ALA A 104 8.06 -2.05 2.81
C ALA A 104 8.08 -3.21 3.79
N THR A 105 9.17 -3.38 4.54
CA THR A 105 9.21 -4.36 5.61
C THR A 105 8.25 -3.99 6.74
N GLU A 106 7.75 -4.99 7.46
CA GLU A 106 6.89 -4.77 8.62
C GLU A 106 7.54 -3.85 9.65
N GLU A 107 8.83 -4.04 9.93
CA GLU A 107 9.59 -3.23 10.88
C GLU A 107 9.63 -1.75 10.43
N ALA A 108 9.96 -1.49 9.18
CA ALA A 108 10.00 -0.14 8.63
C ALA A 108 8.64 0.56 8.69
N ILE A 109 7.55 -0.18 8.42
CA ILE A 109 6.18 0.35 8.55
C ILE A 109 5.87 0.71 10.00
N ARG A 110 6.17 -0.16 10.96
CA ARG A 110 5.93 0.09 12.38
C ARG A 110 6.72 1.28 12.92
N ASP A 111 7.97 1.39 12.51
CA ASP A 111 8.83 2.52 12.87
C ASP A 111 8.33 3.82 12.25
N TYR A 112 7.89 3.78 11.01
CA TYR A 112 7.28 4.93 10.34
C TYR A 112 6.03 5.40 11.08
N VAL A 113 5.11 4.50 11.41
CA VAL A 113 3.88 4.82 12.15
C VAL A 113 4.22 5.43 13.51
N THR A 114 5.16 4.84 14.24
CA THR A 114 5.58 5.35 15.56
C THR A 114 6.15 6.76 15.49
N ARG A 115 6.96 7.05 14.46
CA ARG A 115 7.62 8.36 14.30
C ARG A 115 6.69 9.43 13.73
N ASN A 116 5.78 9.06 12.83
CA ASN A 116 5.08 10.02 11.99
C ASN A 116 3.58 10.15 12.27
N THR A 117 2.98 9.29 13.10
CA THR A 117 1.51 9.31 13.25
C THR A 117 1.03 9.57 14.67
N GLY A 118 1.89 9.63 15.66
CA GLY A 118 1.50 9.70 17.07
C GLY A 118 0.92 8.38 17.63
N PHE A 119 0.72 7.36 16.79
CA PHE A 119 0.38 6.02 17.23
C PHE A 119 1.65 5.19 17.43
N ASN A 120 1.63 4.27 18.40
CA ASN A 120 2.66 3.26 18.50
C ASN A 120 2.43 2.21 17.39
N GLY A 121 3.47 1.79 16.67
CA GLY A 121 3.37 0.79 15.60
C GLY A 121 2.75 -0.54 16.02
N LYS A 122 2.81 -0.90 17.32
CA LYS A 122 2.10 -2.07 17.88
C LYS A 122 0.59 -1.89 17.93
N TYR A 123 0.10 -0.67 17.92
CA TYR A 123 -1.34 -0.38 17.93
C TYR A 123 -2.04 -0.86 16.66
N ILE A 124 -1.32 -0.98 15.56
CA ILE A 124 -1.85 -1.45 14.27
C ILE A 124 -2.53 -2.81 14.40
N ASP A 125 -1.94 -3.74 15.16
CA ASP A 125 -2.44 -5.13 15.27
C ASP A 125 -3.77 -5.23 16.01
N ASN A 126 -3.99 -4.35 16.97
CA ASN A 126 -5.14 -4.39 17.88
C ASN A 126 -6.21 -3.35 17.53
N SER A 127 -6.02 -2.60 16.47
CA SER A 127 -6.97 -1.57 16.04
C SER A 127 -8.10 -2.17 15.20
N PRO A 128 -9.30 -1.57 15.22
CA PRO A 128 -10.35 -1.89 14.25
C PRO A 128 -9.86 -1.76 12.81
N ALA A 129 -10.50 -2.46 11.89
CA ALA A 129 -10.27 -2.24 10.46
C ALA A 129 -10.76 -0.84 10.06
N ALA A 130 -10.15 -0.30 9.01
CA ALA A 130 -10.59 0.96 8.41
C ALA A 130 -12.04 0.81 7.93
N ASN A 131 -12.87 1.82 8.22
CA ASN A 131 -14.27 1.82 7.79
C ASN A 131 -14.34 2.12 6.27
N PRO A 132 -14.86 1.22 5.44
CA PRO A 132 -14.99 1.43 4.01
C PRO A 132 -15.96 2.57 3.64
N GLU A 133 -16.90 2.92 4.52
CA GLU A 133 -17.84 4.03 4.29
C GLU A 133 -17.20 5.42 4.51
N SER A 134 -15.94 5.45 4.92
CA SER A 134 -15.22 6.70 5.07
C SER A 134 -14.87 7.29 3.70
N ASN A 135 -15.30 8.51 3.44
CA ASN A 135 -14.95 9.29 2.23
C ASN A 135 -13.45 9.65 2.14
N ARG A 136 -12.62 9.03 2.97
CA ARG A 136 -11.15 9.19 2.93
C ARG A 136 -10.47 8.21 1.99
N PHE A 137 -11.21 7.25 1.46
CA PHE A 137 -10.65 6.13 0.70
C PHE A 137 -11.30 5.97 -0.68
N GLU A 138 -12.06 6.96 -1.13
CA GLU A 138 -12.81 6.93 -2.40
C GLU A 138 -11.96 6.58 -3.63
N ASP A 139 -10.64 6.79 -3.53
CA ASP A 139 -9.68 6.48 -4.59
C ASP A 139 -8.94 5.15 -4.38
N VAL A 140 -9.27 4.40 -3.32
CA VAL A 140 -8.66 3.10 -3.02
C VAL A 140 -9.74 2.07 -2.73
N ASP A 141 -9.75 0.97 -3.49
CA ASP A 141 -10.68 -0.13 -3.25
C ASP A 141 -10.28 -0.92 -1.99
N LEU A 142 -10.93 -0.61 -0.88
CA LEU A 142 -10.69 -1.31 0.40
C LEU A 142 -11.08 -2.78 0.36
N SER A 143 -11.99 -3.19 -0.54
CA SER A 143 -12.40 -4.60 -0.65
C SER A 143 -11.26 -5.50 -1.14
N ALA A 144 -10.28 -4.93 -1.85
CA ALA A 144 -9.09 -5.61 -2.33
C ALA A 144 -7.94 -5.63 -1.31
N ILE A 145 -8.13 -5.03 -0.10
CA ILE A 145 -7.12 -4.92 0.94
C ILE A 145 -7.49 -5.82 2.12
N GLN A 146 -6.59 -6.70 2.49
CA GLN A 146 -6.81 -7.58 3.62
C GLN A 146 -6.72 -6.80 4.94
N ASN A 147 -7.81 -6.79 5.73
CA ASN A 147 -7.89 -6.21 7.06
C ASN A 147 -7.24 -4.80 7.16
N PRO A 148 -7.73 -3.81 6.40
CA PRO A 148 -7.09 -2.52 6.28
C PRO A 148 -7.02 -1.76 7.61
N TRP A 149 -5.92 -1.07 7.86
CA TRP A 149 -5.75 -0.13 8.96
C TRP A 149 -5.43 1.26 8.39
N SER A 150 -5.93 2.31 9.02
CA SER A 150 -5.66 3.66 8.55
C SER A 150 -5.39 4.65 9.67
N ALA A 151 -4.59 5.66 9.34
CA ALA A 151 -4.40 6.86 10.13
C ALA A 151 -4.47 8.09 9.21
N GLY A 152 -5.28 9.07 9.60
CA GLY A 152 -5.47 10.28 8.80
C GLY A 152 -4.95 11.51 9.53
N PHE A 153 -4.24 12.37 8.80
CA PHE A 153 -3.63 13.59 9.33
C PHE A 153 -3.83 14.72 8.33
N TRP A 154 -4.67 15.71 8.67
CA TRP A 154 -4.92 16.86 7.79
C TRP A 154 -5.19 16.45 6.33
N ASP A 155 -4.20 16.72 5.48
CA ASP A 155 -4.27 16.51 4.04
C ASP A 155 -3.73 15.11 3.63
N VAL A 156 -3.36 14.28 4.59
CA VAL A 156 -2.70 12.99 4.34
C VAL A 156 -3.40 11.84 5.06
N VAL A 157 -3.56 10.74 4.36
CA VAL A 157 -4.05 9.47 4.93
C VAL A 157 -3.05 8.38 4.63
N LEU A 158 -2.63 7.67 5.67
CA LEU A 158 -1.90 6.41 5.57
C LEU A 158 -2.90 5.26 5.66
N LEU A 159 -2.87 4.39 4.68
CA LEU A 159 -3.64 3.15 4.66
C LEU A 159 -2.67 1.97 4.57
N LEU A 160 -2.83 0.98 5.42
CA LEU A 160 -1.98 -0.21 5.50
C LEU A 160 -2.80 -1.48 5.40
N GLU A 161 -2.26 -2.48 4.72
CA GLU A 161 -2.79 -3.84 4.75
C GLU A 161 -2.23 -4.61 5.96
N ARG A 162 -3.00 -5.54 6.50
CA ARG A 162 -2.55 -6.47 7.54
C ARG A 162 -2.72 -7.92 7.07
N PRO A 163 -1.66 -8.77 7.12
CA PRO A 163 -0.32 -8.51 7.69
C PRO A 163 0.46 -7.42 6.95
N LEU A 164 1.29 -6.67 7.70
CA LEU A 164 2.04 -5.54 7.18
C LEU A 164 2.99 -5.94 6.04
N GLY A 165 3.14 -5.09 5.05
CA GLY A 165 3.99 -5.29 3.88
C GLY A 165 3.62 -4.38 2.72
N ARG A 166 2.34 -3.97 2.65
CA ARG A 166 1.81 -3.03 1.65
C ARG A 166 1.12 -1.84 2.31
N GLY A 167 1.20 -0.70 1.65
CA GLY A 167 0.51 0.49 2.11
C GLY A 167 0.25 1.49 0.98
N TRP A 168 -0.59 2.46 1.30
CA TRP A 168 -0.93 3.59 0.43
C TRP A 168 -0.81 4.87 1.23
N LEU A 169 -0.10 5.83 0.66
CA LEU A 169 -0.07 7.20 1.15
C LEU A 169 -0.96 8.03 0.24
N ILE A 170 -2.02 8.60 0.79
CA ILE A 170 -2.98 9.43 0.07
C ILE A 170 -2.73 10.87 0.49
N ILE A 171 -2.35 11.73 -0.45
CA ILE A 171 -2.11 13.16 -0.25
C ILE A 171 -3.20 13.92 -0.98
N ARG A 172 -3.79 14.91 -0.33
CA ARG A 172 -4.90 15.70 -0.88
C ARG A 172 -4.67 17.17 -0.72
N GLY A 173 -5.27 17.95 -1.58
CA GLY A 173 -5.28 19.39 -1.51
C GLY A 173 -6.55 19.97 -2.13
N ALA A 174 -6.90 21.15 -1.69
CA ALA A 174 -7.98 21.95 -2.27
C ALA A 174 -7.49 23.39 -2.45
N PRO A 175 -8.06 24.14 -3.40
CA PRO A 175 -7.78 25.56 -3.51
C PRO A 175 -8.20 26.25 -2.21
N ARG A 176 -7.40 27.20 -1.77
CA ARG A 176 -7.67 28.04 -0.58
C ARG A 176 -8.46 29.27 -0.99
#